data_4063c9980f2727e8b7a0e1f12b539226
#
_entry.id   4063c9980f2727e8b7a0e1f12b539226
#
_cell.length_a   1.000
_cell.length_b   1.000
_cell.length_c   1.000
_cell.angle_alpha   90.00
_cell.angle_beta   90.00
_cell.angle_gamma   90.00
#
_symmetry.space_group_name_H-M   'P 1'
#
loop_
_entity.id
_entity.type
_entity.pdbx_description
1 polymer ?
#
loop_
_entity_poly.entity_id
_entity_poly.type
_entity_poly.pdbx_seq_one_letter_code
_entity_poly.pdbx_strand_id
1 'polypeptide(L)'
;MDKLLELAIAIQQIPAPTFEESQRGEFVRKLFEEEELEDISKDEVGNIYGRYRGEGIGAPLVICAHLDTVFPAQTDLRLARDPKRLTGPGIGDNSLAVAGMLALIWMLREKNIRLPGDIWLVATVGEEGLGNLQGMRAVVNHFEDTPIAYLALEGMALGYIYNRALGVRRYRVS
;
A
#
# COMPACT_ATOMS: atom_id res chain seq x y z
N MET A 1 0.90 18.85 -0.15
CA MET A 1 0.62 18.11 -1.42
C MET A 1 1.91 17.67 -2.09
N ASP A 2 2.92 18.52 -2.16
CA ASP A 2 4.20 18.19 -2.82
C ASP A 2 4.91 17.00 -2.17
N LYS A 3 5.00 16.94 -0.82
CA LYS A 3 5.62 15.81 -0.10
C LYS A 3 4.99 14.45 -0.48
N LEU A 4 3.66 14.37 -0.61
CA LEU A 4 2.97 13.15 -1.03
C LEU A 4 3.33 12.74 -2.46
N LEU A 5 3.34 13.68 -3.39
CA LEU A 5 3.67 13.39 -4.79
C LEU A 5 5.14 13.01 -4.96
N GLU A 6 6.05 13.68 -4.26
CA GLU A 6 7.48 13.33 -4.24
C GLU A 6 7.70 11.93 -3.71
N LEU A 7 7.00 11.55 -2.63
CA LEU A 7 7.06 10.20 -2.10
C LEU A 7 6.49 9.17 -3.07
N ALA A 8 5.34 9.45 -3.68
CA ALA A 8 4.76 8.57 -4.69
C ALA A 8 5.70 8.35 -5.88
N ILE A 9 6.38 9.41 -6.33
CA ILE A 9 7.40 9.33 -7.38
C ILE A 9 8.58 8.47 -6.91
N ALA A 10 9.10 8.69 -5.70
CA ALA A 10 10.23 7.92 -5.18
C ALA A 10 9.91 6.42 -5.11
N ILE A 11 8.71 6.05 -4.68
CA ILE A 11 8.24 4.66 -4.66
C ILE A 11 8.12 4.11 -6.09
N GLN A 12 7.52 4.89 -7.00
CA GLN A 12 7.30 4.49 -8.39
C GLN A 12 8.61 4.24 -9.14
N GLN A 13 9.68 4.98 -8.84
CA GLN A 13 10.99 4.83 -9.50
C GLN A 13 11.71 3.51 -9.14
N ILE A 14 11.19 2.73 -8.19
CA ILE A 14 11.71 1.40 -7.86
C ILE A 14 10.88 0.36 -8.62
N PRO A 15 11.44 -0.37 -9.60
CA PRO A 15 10.71 -1.43 -10.30
C PRO A 15 10.18 -2.47 -9.32
N ALA A 16 8.94 -2.91 -9.50
CA ALA A 16 8.32 -3.94 -8.67
C ALA A 16 7.29 -4.75 -9.49
N PRO A 17 7.74 -5.54 -10.47
CA PRO A 17 6.82 -6.49 -11.11
C PRO A 17 6.28 -7.46 -10.06
N THR A 18 5.08 -7.98 -10.29
CA THR A 18 4.49 -9.01 -9.43
C THR A 18 5.47 -10.16 -9.21
N PHE A 19 5.71 -10.52 -7.95
CA PHE A 19 6.70 -11.46 -7.41
C PHE A 19 8.16 -10.94 -7.31
N GLU A 20 8.42 -9.68 -7.69
CA GLU A 20 9.76 -9.07 -7.59
C GLU A 20 9.73 -7.75 -6.79
N GLU A 21 8.86 -7.65 -5.78
CA GLU A 21 8.57 -6.43 -5.02
C GLU A 21 9.61 -6.11 -3.94
N SER A 22 10.58 -7.00 -3.71
CA SER A 22 11.45 -6.95 -2.52
C SER A 22 12.20 -5.63 -2.35
N GLN A 23 12.67 -5.00 -3.42
CA GLN A 23 13.38 -3.71 -3.35
C GLN A 23 12.44 -2.57 -2.92
N ARG A 24 11.25 -2.51 -3.52
CA ARG A 24 10.24 -1.52 -3.17
C ARG A 24 9.72 -1.75 -1.74
N GLY A 25 9.51 -3.01 -1.34
CA GLY A 25 9.13 -3.37 0.01
C GLY A 25 10.16 -2.91 1.05
N GLU A 26 11.46 -3.13 0.79
CA GLU A 26 12.53 -2.68 1.68
C GLU A 26 12.60 -1.14 1.76
N PHE A 27 12.34 -0.44 0.67
CA PHE A 27 12.23 1.01 0.68
C PHE A 27 11.07 1.47 1.57
N VAL A 28 9.89 0.86 1.43
CA VAL A 28 8.72 1.18 2.27
C VAL A 28 8.97 0.84 3.74
N ARG A 29 9.67 -0.27 4.03
CA ARG A 29 10.07 -0.63 5.40
C ARG A 29 10.88 0.51 6.05
N LYS A 30 11.86 1.06 5.33
CA LYS A 30 12.65 2.21 5.82
C LYS A 30 11.80 3.45 6.04
N LEU A 31 10.84 3.72 5.17
CA LEU A 31 9.90 4.83 5.36
C LEU A 31 9.06 4.64 6.62
N PHE A 32 8.64 3.41 6.93
CA PHE A 32 7.93 3.11 8.18
C PHE A 32 8.80 3.36 9.41
N GLU A 33 10.11 3.02 9.33
CA GLU A 33 11.09 3.33 10.38
C GLU A 33 11.29 4.84 10.54
N GLU A 34 11.46 5.58 9.46
CA GLU A 34 11.61 7.04 9.45
C GLU A 34 10.38 7.75 10.04
N GLU A 35 9.20 7.18 9.82
CA GLU A 35 7.95 7.66 10.41
C GLU A 35 7.68 7.07 11.81
N GLU A 36 8.67 6.43 12.43
CA GLU A 36 8.59 5.92 13.80
C GLU A 36 7.35 5.04 14.07
N LEU A 37 6.98 4.21 13.07
CA LEU A 37 5.95 3.20 13.29
C LEU A 37 6.49 2.09 14.19
N GLU A 38 5.62 1.50 14.98
CA GLU A 38 5.95 0.39 15.87
C GLU A 38 5.75 -0.96 15.15
N ASP A 39 6.29 -2.05 15.72
CA ASP A 39 6.11 -3.44 15.28
C ASP A 39 6.34 -3.66 13.78
N ILE A 40 7.34 -2.96 13.23
CA ILE A 40 7.70 -3.09 11.83
C ILE A 40 8.22 -4.50 11.56
N SER A 41 7.57 -5.19 10.64
CA SER A 41 7.89 -6.57 10.30
C SER A 41 7.64 -6.88 8.83
N LYS A 42 8.18 -8.02 8.39
CA LYS A 42 7.96 -8.59 7.07
C LYS A 42 7.47 -10.02 7.25
N ASP A 43 6.39 -10.39 6.58
CA ASP A 43 5.91 -11.76 6.59
C ASP A 43 6.60 -12.66 5.53
N GLU A 44 6.24 -13.94 5.53
CA GLU A 44 6.83 -14.94 4.63
C GLU A 44 6.52 -14.68 3.15
N VAL A 45 5.39 -14.04 2.83
CA VAL A 45 5.03 -13.71 1.44
C VAL A 45 5.67 -12.41 0.97
N GLY A 46 6.16 -11.57 1.89
CA GLY A 46 6.87 -10.33 1.58
C GLY A 46 6.11 -9.05 1.91
N ASN A 47 4.93 -9.11 2.51
CA ASN A 47 4.22 -7.93 3.00
C ASN A 47 5.03 -7.21 4.08
N ILE A 48 4.96 -5.88 4.08
CA ILE A 48 5.61 -5.04 5.10
C ILE A 48 4.53 -4.44 5.99
N TYR A 49 4.64 -4.67 7.28
CA TYR A 49 3.74 -4.19 8.31
C TYR A 49 4.37 -3.05 9.10
N GLY A 50 3.57 -2.12 9.56
CA GLY A 50 3.96 -1.08 10.51
C GLY A 50 2.74 -0.59 11.28
N ARG A 51 2.87 -0.41 12.59
CA ARG A 51 1.78 -0.01 13.47
C ARG A 51 1.90 1.46 13.88
N TYR A 52 0.86 2.23 13.62
CA TYR A 52 0.66 3.55 14.21
C TYR A 52 -0.21 3.39 15.46
N ARG A 53 0.35 3.68 16.62
CA ARG A 53 -0.29 3.44 17.91
C ARG A 53 -1.45 4.38 18.18
N GLY A 54 -2.58 3.82 18.57
CA GLY A 54 -3.74 4.51 19.13
C GLY A 54 -3.74 4.52 20.66
N GLU A 55 -4.88 4.81 21.25
CA GLU A 55 -5.06 4.84 22.71
C GLU A 55 -5.28 3.45 23.33
N GLY A 56 -5.38 2.40 22.53
CA GLY A 56 -5.52 1.01 22.98
C GLY A 56 -6.90 0.65 23.53
N ILE A 57 -7.94 1.43 23.26
CA ILE A 57 -9.31 1.21 23.73
C ILE A 57 -10.27 0.70 22.64
N GLY A 58 -9.83 0.65 21.39
CA GLY A 58 -10.62 0.18 20.24
C GLY A 58 -9.91 -0.92 19.45
N ALA A 59 -10.69 -1.67 18.66
CA ALA A 59 -10.13 -2.60 17.70
C ALA A 59 -9.29 -1.86 16.65
N PRO A 60 -8.22 -2.48 16.13
CA PRO A 60 -7.36 -1.85 15.14
C PRO A 60 -8.06 -1.69 13.78
N LEU A 61 -7.56 -0.75 12.99
CA LEU A 61 -7.89 -0.60 11.57
C LEU A 61 -6.70 -1.07 10.76
N VAL A 62 -6.92 -1.89 9.74
CA VAL A 62 -5.87 -2.30 8.79
C VAL A 62 -6.03 -1.55 7.48
N ILE A 63 -4.99 -0.85 7.05
CA ILE A 63 -4.94 -0.10 5.80
C ILE A 63 -3.85 -0.70 4.92
N CYS A 64 -4.22 -1.14 3.73
CA CYS A 64 -3.33 -1.81 2.80
C CYS A 64 -3.18 -1.02 1.50
N ALA A 65 -2.02 -1.11 0.87
CA ALA A 65 -1.79 -0.74 -0.52
C ALA A 65 -0.78 -1.71 -1.13
N HIS A 66 -0.98 -2.11 -2.39
CA HIS A 66 -0.07 -3.07 -3.00
C HIS A 66 1.18 -2.40 -3.59
N LEU A 67 2.29 -3.14 -3.55
CA LEU A 67 3.60 -2.70 -4.02
C LEU A 67 3.81 -3.03 -5.49
N ASP A 68 3.25 -4.14 -5.94
CA ASP A 68 3.51 -4.67 -7.27
C ASP A 68 2.81 -3.89 -8.38
N THR A 69 3.29 -4.09 -9.57
CA THR A 69 2.74 -3.53 -10.80
C THR A 69 2.75 -4.57 -11.92
N VAL A 70 1.89 -4.37 -12.91
CA VAL A 70 1.87 -5.20 -14.14
C VAL A 70 3.08 -4.96 -15.06
N PHE A 71 3.92 -3.98 -14.76
CA PHE A 71 5.02 -3.56 -15.62
C PHE A 71 6.27 -4.40 -15.37
N PRO A 72 6.93 -4.94 -16.42
CA PRO A 72 8.22 -5.63 -16.30
C PRO A 72 9.32 -4.74 -15.70
N ALA A 73 10.32 -5.36 -15.07
CA ALA A 73 11.43 -4.65 -14.42
C ALA A 73 12.21 -3.70 -15.34
N GLN A 74 12.24 -3.97 -16.66
CA GLN A 74 12.95 -3.17 -17.67
C GLN A 74 12.10 -1.99 -18.21
N THR A 75 10.88 -1.81 -17.70
CA THR A 75 10.01 -0.73 -18.14
C THR A 75 10.64 0.63 -17.86
N ASP A 76 10.58 1.52 -18.83
CA ASP A 76 11.00 2.90 -18.64
C ASP A 76 10.03 3.61 -17.68
N LEU A 77 10.50 3.91 -16.48
CA LEU A 77 9.71 4.52 -15.41
C LEU A 77 9.65 6.06 -15.49
N ARG A 78 10.13 6.68 -16.58
CA ARG A 78 10.04 8.12 -16.73
C ARG A 78 8.61 8.61 -16.62
N LEU A 79 8.46 9.73 -15.91
CA LEU A 79 7.18 10.38 -15.68
C LEU A 79 7.02 11.59 -16.58
N ALA A 80 5.83 11.76 -17.14
CA ALA A 80 5.43 13.01 -17.77
C ALA A 80 4.63 13.84 -16.75
N ARG A 81 4.98 15.11 -16.61
CA ARG A 81 4.32 16.04 -15.68
C ARG A 81 3.85 17.27 -16.42
N ASP A 82 2.58 17.58 -16.25
CA ASP A 82 1.99 18.87 -16.61
C ASP A 82 1.34 19.51 -15.35
N PRO A 83 0.83 20.76 -15.41
CA PRO A 83 0.27 21.44 -14.24
C PRO A 83 -0.90 20.71 -13.56
N LYS A 84 -1.53 19.76 -14.24
CA LYS A 84 -2.74 19.07 -13.76
C LYS A 84 -2.58 17.56 -13.65
N ARG A 85 -1.52 16.99 -14.22
CA ARG A 85 -1.34 15.54 -14.34
C ARG A 85 0.10 15.12 -14.12
N LEU A 86 0.24 13.98 -13.46
CA LEU A 86 1.44 13.19 -13.41
C LEU A 86 1.11 11.82 -14.02
N THR A 87 1.83 11.44 -15.07
CA THR A 87 1.54 10.23 -15.84
C THR A 87 2.80 9.38 -15.98
N GLY A 88 2.68 8.10 -15.75
CA GLY A 88 3.74 7.11 -15.94
C GLY A 88 3.37 5.75 -15.39
N PRO A 89 4.15 4.70 -15.69
CA PRO A 89 3.89 3.34 -15.24
C PRO A 89 3.81 3.24 -13.73
N GLY A 90 2.73 2.66 -13.17
CA GLY A 90 2.59 2.37 -11.74
C GLY A 90 2.48 3.57 -10.80
N ILE A 91 2.35 4.82 -11.30
CA ILE A 91 2.23 6.00 -10.42
C ILE A 91 0.86 6.06 -9.73
N GLY A 92 -0.22 5.82 -10.48
CA GLY A 92 -1.57 5.76 -9.94
C GLY A 92 -1.86 4.42 -9.30
N ASP A 93 -1.44 3.36 -9.95
CA ASP A 93 -1.61 1.98 -9.56
C ASP A 93 -0.24 1.32 -9.29
N ASN A 94 0.26 1.28 -8.04
CA ASN A 94 -0.44 1.77 -6.87
C ASN A 94 0.50 2.63 -5.97
N SER A 95 1.56 3.24 -6.57
CA SER A 95 2.58 4.00 -5.80
C SER A 95 1.97 5.18 -5.05
N LEU A 96 0.94 5.81 -5.61
CA LEU A 96 0.25 6.93 -4.95
C LEU A 96 -0.50 6.46 -3.69
N ALA A 97 -1.12 5.29 -3.71
CA ALA A 97 -1.82 4.76 -2.55
C ALA A 97 -0.84 4.32 -1.44
N VAL A 98 0.31 3.74 -1.81
CA VAL A 98 1.39 3.43 -0.84
C VAL A 98 1.88 4.70 -0.16
N ALA A 99 2.14 5.77 -0.91
CA ALA A 99 2.48 7.08 -0.34
C ALA A 99 1.33 7.66 0.50
N GLY A 100 0.09 7.41 0.10
CA GLY A 100 -1.14 7.84 0.79
C GLY A 100 -1.28 7.27 2.20
N MET A 101 -0.82 6.03 2.43
CA MET A 101 -0.77 5.45 3.78
C MET A 101 0.05 6.32 4.73
N LEU A 102 1.25 6.74 4.31
CA LEU A 102 2.12 7.61 5.12
C LEU A 102 1.56 9.03 5.24
N ALA A 103 0.96 9.55 4.17
CA ALA A 103 0.32 10.87 4.20
C ALA A 103 -0.83 10.93 5.21
N LEU A 104 -1.55 9.83 5.42
CA LEU A 104 -2.55 9.73 6.48
C LEU A 104 -1.91 9.93 7.87
N ILE A 105 -0.78 9.28 8.14
CA ILE A 105 -0.07 9.43 9.42
C ILE A 105 0.39 10.89 9.61
N TRP A 106 0.96 11.52 8.58
CA TRP A 106 1.34 12.94 8.66
C TRP A 106 0.15 13.83 9.00
N MET A 107 -1.00 13.60 8.37
CA MET A 107 -2.21 14.37 8.63
C MET A 107 -2.76 14.15 10.04
N LEU A 108 -2.74 12.92 10.55
CA LEU A 108 -3.16 12.61 11.91
C LEU A 108 -2.29 13.34 12.94
N ARG A 109 -0.96 13.34 12.74
CA ARG A 109 -0.01 14.05 13.60
C ARG A 109 -0.18 15.56 13.53
N GLU A 110 -0.24 16.13 12.32
CA GLU A 110 -0.43 17.57 12.11
C GLU A 110 -1.69 18.10 12.78
N LYS A 111 -2.78 17.33 12.71
CA LYS A 111 -4.07 17.70 13.32
C LYS A 111 -4.22 17.26 14.77
N ASN A 112 -3.19 16.63 15.37
CA ASN A 112 -3.24 16.07 16.72
C ASN A 112 -4.46 15.16 16.95
N ILE A 113 -4.83 14.37 15.94
CA ILE A 113 -5.93 13.43 16.04
C ILE A 113 -5.47 12.19 16.79
N ARG A 114 -6.12 11.89 17.90
CA ARG A 114 -5.94 10.65 18.65
C ARG A 114 -6.99 9.64 18.24
N LEU A 115 -6.56 8.40 18.04
CA LEU A 115 -7.41 7.32 17.60
C LEU A 115 -7.66 6.34 18.74
N PRO A 116 -8.89 5.81 18.89
CA PRO A 116 -9.18 4.85 19.95
C PRO A 116 -8.42 3.53 19.78
N GLY A 117 -8.21 3.07 18.56
CA GLY A 117 -7.47 1.87 18.22
C GLY A 117 -6.25 2.15 17.35
N ASP A 118 -5.40 1.16 17.21
CA ASP A 118 -4.21 1.22 16.35
C ASP A 118 -4.58 1.26 14.87
N ILE A 119 -3.70 1.85 14.05
CA ILE A 119 -3.72 1.65 12.60
C ILE A 119 -2.54 0.76 12.23
N TRP A 120 -2.82 -0.34 11.56
CA TRP A 120 -1.81 -1.11 10.87
C TRP A 120 -1.73 -0.67 9.40
N LEU A 121 -0.57 -0.18 8.98
CA LEU A 121 -0.26 0.05 7.58
C LEU A 121 0.41 -1.20 7.04
N VAL A 122 -0.11 -1.72 5.92
CA VAL A 122 0.45 -2.91 5.31
C VAL A 122 0.69 -2.67 3.82
N ALA A 123 1.97 -2.65 3.43
CA ALA A 123 2.35 -2.66 2.03
C ALA A 123 2.35 -4.11 1.53
N THR A 124 1.38 -4.45 0.69
CA THR A 124 1.12 -5.82 0.26
C THR A 124 1.83 -6.17 -1.05
N VAL A 125 2.04 -7.46 -1.30
CA VAL A 125 2.67 -8.00 -2.51
C VAL A 125 1.70 -8.87 -3.29
N GLY A 126 1.97 -9.07 -4.59
CA GLY A 126 1.24 -10.02 -5.42
C GLY A 126 -0.26 -9.74 -5.50
N GLU A 127 -0.65 -8.49 -5.66
CA GLU A 127 -2.04 -8.10 -5.95
C GLU A 127 -2.38 -8.47 -7.38
N GLU A 128 -1.50 -8.09 -8.31
CA GLU A 128 -1.72 -8.11 -9.74
C GLU A 128 -1.69 -9.51 -10.36
N GLY A 129 -2.47 -9.66 -11.38
CA GLY A 129 -2.37 -10.79 -12.32
C GLY A 129 -2.37 -12.17 -11.65
N LEU A 130 -1.26 -12.89 -11.79
CA LEU A 130 -1.07 -14.23 -11.23
C LEU A 130 -0.76 -14.21 -9.72
N GLY A 131 -0.46 -13.05 -9.15
CA GLY A 131 -0.31 -12.85 -7.72
C GLY A 131 -1.61 -13.13 -6.96
N ASN A 132 -2.74 -12.85 -7.60
CA ASN A 132 -4.07 -13.25 -7.12
C ASN A 132 -4.35 -12.82 -5.68
N LEU A 133 -3.98 -11.58 -5.34
CA LEU A 133 -4.16 -10.99 -4.02
C LEU A 133 -3.44 -11.76 -2.89
N GLN A 134 -2.33 -12.45 -3.18
CA GLN A 134 -1.68 -13.31 -2.18
C GLN A 134 -1.28 -12.54 -0.92
N GLY A 135 -0.77 -11.31 -1.07
CA GLY A 135 -0.41 -10.47 0.05
C GLY A 135 -1.62 -10.12 0.92
N MET A 136 -2.72 -9.67 0.31
CA MET A 136 -3.94 -9.35 1.06
C MET A 136 -4.56 -10.57 1.74
N ARG A 137 -4.49 -11.76 1.12
CA ARG A 137 -4.91 -13.01 1.76
C ARG A 137 -4.10 -13.32 3.01
N ALA A 138 -2.79 -13.12 2.96
CA ALA A 138 -1.91 -13.28 4.12
C ALA A 138 -2.25 -12.28 5.24
N VAL A 139 -2.53 -11.02 4.89
CA VAL A 139 -2.99 -10.00 5.85
C VAL A 139 -4.28 -10.41 6.56
N VAL A 140 -5.29 -10.86 5.81
CA VAL A 140 -6.56 -11.31 6.41
C VAL A 140 -6.34 -12.52 7.32
N ASN A 141 -5.49 -13.48 6.91
CA ASN A 141 -5.17 -14.64 7.74
C ASN A 141 -4.37 -14.26 9.00
N HIS A 142 -3.55 -13.20 8.94
CA HIS A 142 -2.76 -12.73 10.08
C HIS A 142 -3.62 -12.07 11.16
N PHE A 143 -4.57 -11.24 10.76
CA PHE A 143 -5.40 -10.47 11.70
C PHE A 143 -6.75 -11.13 12.01
N GLU A 144 -7.22 -12.03 11.15
CA GLU A 144 -8.55 -12.69 11.25
C GLU A 144 -9.68 -11.65 11.40
N ASP A 145 -10.54 -11.82 12.39
CA ASP A 145 -11.68 -10.92 12.69
C ASP A 145 -11.33 -9.83 13.73
N THR A 146 -10.04 -9.65 14.05
CA THR A 146 -9.58 -8.68 15.05
C THR A 146 -9.80 -7.21 14.63
N PRO A 147 -9.52 -6.80 13.38
CA PRO A 147 -9.70 -5.41 12.97
C PRO A 147 -11.16 -5.01 12.83
N ILE A 148 -11.44 -3.72 13.11
CA ILE A 148 -12.76 -3.14 12.84
C ILE A 148 -13.07 -3.12 11.33
N ALA A 149 -12.05 -2.97 10.51
CA ALA A 149 -12.15 -3.01 9.05
C ALA A 149 -10.79 -3.25 8.38
N TYR A 150 -10.84 -3.70 7.14
CA TYR A 150 -9.73 -3.71 6.19
C TYR A 150 -10.04 -2.69 5.08
N LEU A 151 -9.13 -1.76 4.86
CA LEU A 151 -9.21 -0.75 3.80
C LEU A 151 -8.07 -0.97 2.81
N ALA A 152 -8.40 -1.36 1.57
CA ALA A 152 -7.44 -1.37 0.48
C ALA A 152 -7.48 -0.01 -0.23
N LEU A 153 -6.34 0.67 -0.28
CA LEU A 153 -6.20 1.93 -1.00
C LEU A 153 -5.83 1.65 -2.46
N GLU A 154 -6.55 2.30 -3.36
CA GLU A 154 -6.37 2.18 -4.80
C GLU A 154 -6.32 3.53 -5.49
N GLY A 155 -5.55 3.62 -6.59
CA GLY A 155 -5.36 4.83 -7.35
C GLY A 155 -6.44 5.14 -8.40
N MET A 156 -7.55 4.42 -8.43
CA MET A 156 -8.51 4.47 -9.54
C MET A 156 -9.37 5.73 -9.59
N ALA A 157 -9.95 6.16 -8.45
CA ALA A 157 -10.85 7.31 -8.44
C ALA A 157 -11.02 7.89 -7.04
N LEU A 158 -10.81 9.20 -6.90
CA LEU A 158 -11.08 9.90 -5.64
C LEU A 158 -12.59 9.95 -5.32
N GLY A 159 -12.92 9.75 -4.04
CA GLY A 159 -14.29 9.86 -3.53
C GLY A 159 -15.15 8.62 -3.73
N TYR A 160 -14.57 7.50 -4.18
CA TYR A 160 -15.28 6.24 -4.33
C TYR A 160 -14.86 5.25 -3.25
N ILE A 161 -15.83 4.54 -2.71
CA ILE A 161 -15.64 3.41 -1.80
C ILE A 161 -16.29 2.19 -2.44
N TYR A 162 -15.47 1.19 -2.78
CA TYR A 162 -15.94 -0.07 -3.34
C TYR A 162 -16.10 -1.08 -2.20
N ASN A 163 -17.33 -1.47 -1.90
CA ASN A 163 -17.66 -2.46 -0.87
C ASN A 163 -18.20 -3.77 -1.45
N ARG A 164 -18.13 -3.92 -2.77
CA ARG A 164 -18.49 -5.15 -3.50
C ARG A 164 -17.53 -5.33 -4.65
N ALA A 165 -17.11 -6.57 -4.87
CA ALA A 165 -16.23 -6.95 -5.97
C ALA A 165 -16.80 -8.14 -6.75
N LEU A 166 -16.34 -8.29 -7.99
CA LEU A 166 -16.61 -9.48 -8.79
C LEU A 166 -15.53 -10.52 -8.51
N GLY A 167 -15.94 -11.78 -8.33
CA GLY A 167 -15.00 -12.89 -8.27
C GLY A 167 -14.36 -13.11 -9.64
N VAL A 168 -13.03 -13.19 -9.70
CA VAL A 168 -12.27 -13.46 -10.92
C VAL A 168 -11.60 -14.82 -10.79
N ARG A 169 -11.73 -15.68 -11.80
CA ARG A 169 -10.94 -16.91 -11.95
C ARG A 169 -10.17 -16.85 -13.25
N ARG A 170 -8.87 -17.13 -13.17
CA ARG A 170 -7.98 -17.18 -14.34
C ARG A 170 -7.58 -18.63 -14.59
N TYR A 171 -7.61 -19.06 -15.85
CA TYR A 171 -7.21 -20.38 -16.28
C TYR A 171 -6.11 -20.25 -17.32
N ARG A 172 -5.10 -21.12 -17.23
CA ARG A 172 -4.15 -21.36 -18.32
C ARG A 172 -4.53 -22.70 -18.96
N VAL A 173 -4.79 -22.69 -20.24
CA VAL A 173 -4.99 -23.91 -21.05
C VAL A 173 -3.72 -24.09 -21.88
N SER A 174 -3.06 -25.24 -21.76
CA SER A 174 -1.88 -25.65 -22.53
C SER A 174 -2.20 -26.83 -23.37
#